data_ccb83c7573e37d394c94d015cfc200d4
#
_entry.id   ccb83c7573e37d394c94d015cfc200d4
#
_cell.length_a   1.000
_cell.length_b   1.000
_cell.length_c   1.000
_cell.angle_alpha   90.00
_cell.angle_beta   90.00
_cell.angle_gamma   90.00
#
_symmetry.space_group_name_H-M   'P 1'
#
loop_
_entity.id
_entity.type
_entity.pdbx_description
1 polymer ?
#
loop_
_entity_poly.entity_id
_entity_poly.type
_entity_poly.pdbx_seq_one_letter_code
_entity_poly.pdbx_strand_id
1 'polypeptide(L)'
;MLEKQRAEIDAIDREIVELFERRMQVVVEVAQIKKENGIAILDANREKEVIAKVQSYLKDATLKEELAEAYETLMKVSKDYQRKQLEQSR
;
A
#
# COMPACT_ATOMS: atom_id res chain seq x y z
N MET A 1 -16.66 28.61 0.26
CA MET A 1 -17.36 27.71 -0.65
C MET A 1 -16.88 26.26 -0.51
N LEU A 2 -15.58 26.01 -0.48
CA LEU A 2 -15.05 24.65 -0.35
C LEU A 2 -14.40 24.38 1.01
N GLU A 3 -14.52 25.29 1.96
CA GLU A 3 -13.82 25.23 3.25
C GLU A 3 -14.17 23.97 4.03
N LYS A 4 -15.44 23.60 4.08
CA LYS A 4 -15.91 22.42 4.79
C LYS A 4 -15.35 21.14 4.16
N GLN A 5 -15.44 21.03 2.84
CA GLN A 5 -14.97 19.86 2.11
C GLN A 5 -13.47 19.71 2.20
N ARG A 6 -12.72 20.80 2.11
CA ARG A 6 -11.26 20.77 2.26
C ARG A 6 -10.84 20.37 3.67
N ALA A 7 -11.56 20.84 4.69
CA ALA A 7 -11.29 20.41 6.07
C ALA A 7 -11.56 18.93 6.27
N GLU A 8 -12.63 18.39 5.66
CA GLU A 8 -12.93 16.97 5.71
C GLU A 8 -11.84 16.15 5.00
N ILE A 9 -11.41 16.59 3.82
CA ILE A 9 -10.34 15.91 3.07
C ILE A 9 -9.03 15.94 3.87
N ASP A 10 -8.69 17.07 4.48
CA ASP A 10 -7.48 17.19 5.28
C ASP A 10 -7.47 16.20 6.45
N ALA A 11 -8.63 16.03 7.10
CA ALA A 11 -8.78 15.06 8.20
C ALA A 11 -8.62 13.62 7.70
N ILE A 12 -9.22 13.30 6.56
CA ILE A 12 -9.11 11.98 5.93
C ILE A 12 -7.65 11.72 5.51
N ASP A 13 -7.00 12.71 4.92
CA ASP A 13 -5.61 12.58 4.48
C ASP A 13 -4.68 12.27 5.66
N ARG A 14 -4.93 12.88 6.81
CA ARG A 14 -4.16 12.59 8.02
C ARG A 14 -4.27 11.11 8.41
N GLU A 15 -5.48 10.55 8.35
CA GLU A 15 -5.71 9.12 8.61
C GLU A 15 -5.01 8.24 7.58
N ILE A 16 -5.09 8.62 6.30
CA ILE A 16 -4.42 7.89 5.22
C ILE A 16 -2.91 7.86 5.44
N VAL A 17 -2.31 8.98 5.82
CA VAL A 17 -0.86 9.06 6.06
C VAL A 17 -0.46 8.16 7.25
N GLU A 18 -1.22 8.17 8.33
CA GLU A 18 -0.97 7.29 9.48
C GLU A 18 -1.00 5.81 9.08
N LEU A 19 -2.00 5.42 8.28
CA LEU A 19 -2.14 4.05 7.80
C LEU A 19 -1.04 3.70 6.79
N PHE A 20 -0.68 4.64 5.94
CA PHE A 20 0.41 4.47 4.99
C PHE A 20 1.74 4.18 5.72
N GLU A 21 2.06 4.97 6.74
CA GLU A 21 3.27 4.76 7.52
C GLU A 21 3.29 3.40 8.22
N ARG A 22 2.16 2.99 8.81
CA ARG A 22 2.03 1.68 9.45
C ARG A 22 2.23 0.56 8.43
N ARG A 23 1.63 0.70 7.26
CA ARG A 23 1.77 -0.30 6.20
C ARG A 23 3.21 -0.41 5.74
N MET A 24 3.89 0.72 5.56
CA MET A 24 5.29 0.73 5.13
C MET A 24 6.23 0.10 6.16
N GLN A 25 5.96 0.28 7.45
CA GLN A 25 6.73 -0.38 8.51
C GLN A 25 6.62 -1.91 8.40
N VAL A 26 5.43 -2.43 8.18
CA VAL A 26 5.21 -3.87 8.01
C VAL A 26 5.83 -4.38 6.71
N VAL A 27 5.74 -3.59 5.65
CA VAL A 27 6.36 -3.91 4.35
C VAL A 27 7.87 -4.11 4.49
N VAL A 28 8.54 -3.28 5.31
CA VAL A 28 9.97 -3.43 5.57
C VAL A 28 10.26 -4.73 6.33
N GLU A 29 9.44 -5.09 7.31
CA GLU A 29 9.56 -6.36 8.02
C GLU A 29 9.44 -7.55 7.07
N VAL A 30 8.45 -7.49 6.15
CA VAL A 30 8.25 -8.53 5.14
C VAL A 30 9.49 -8.64 4.24
N ALA A 31 10.06 -7.51 3.82
CA ALA A 31 11.27 -7.51 2.99
C ALA A 31 12.44 -8.20 3.69
N GLN A 32 12.61 -7.94 4.98
CA GLN A 32 13.68 -8.56 5.77
C GLN A 32 13.49 -10.07 5.88
N ILE A 33 12.26 -10.51 6.14
CA ILE A 33 11.93 -11.94 6.22
C ILE A 33 12.20 -12.63 4.87
N LYS A 34 11.80 -11.99 3.77
CA LYS A 34 12.04 -12.52 2.42
C LYS A 34 13.54 -12.64 2.13
N LYS A 35 14.32 -11.64 2.50
CA LYS A 35 15.77 -11.65 2.33
C LYS A 35 16.41 -12.81 3.10
N GLU A 36 16.03 -13.00 4.35
CA GLU A 36 16.54 -14.06 5.20
C GLU A 36 16.21 -15.47 4.68
N ASN A 37 15.13 -15.61 3.94
CA ASN A 37 14.65 -16.90 3.43
C ASN A 37 14.84 -17.06 1.92
N GLY A 38 15.57 -16.14 1.27
CA GLY A 38 15.83 -16.22 -0.17
C GLY A 38 14.59 -16.10 -1.04
N ILE A 39 13.58 -15.36 -0.57
CA ILE A 39 12.31 -15.17 -1.28
C ILE A 39 12.35 -13.84 -2.06
N ALA A 40 11.89 -13.87 -3.30
CA ALA A 40 11.84 -12.66 -4.14
C ALA A 40 10.84 -11.63 -3.59
N ILE A 41 11.18 -10.34 -3.77
CA ILE A 41 10.30 -9.22 -3.38
C ILE A 41 8.99 -9.27 -4.15
N LEU A 42 9.05 -9.47 -5.48
CA LEU A 42 7.86 -9.55 -6.31
C LEU A 42 7.13 -10.88 -6.08
N ASP A 43 5.85 -10.78 -5.77
CA ASP A 43 4.92 -11.90 -5.70
C ASP A 43 3.64 -11.50 -6.44
N ALA A 44 3.60 -11.82 -7.74
CA ALA A 44 2.49 -11.43 -8.61
C ALA A 44 1.15 -12.05 -8.18
N ASN A 45 1.17 -13.28 -7.66
CA ASN A 45 -0.04 -13.93 -7.16
C ASN A 45 -0.58 -13.22 -5.92
N ARG A 46 0.30 -12.83 -5.00
CA ARG A 46 -0.09 -12.09 -3.81
C ARG A 46 -0.65 -10.72 -4.17
N GLU A 47 -0.08 -10.05 -5.18
CA GLU A 47 -0.58 -8.74 -5.62
C GLU A 47 -2.00 -8.84 -6.16
N LYS A 48 -2.30 -9.86 -6.96
CA LYS A 48 -3.67 -10.11 -7.45
C LYS A 48 -4.64 -10.39 -6.30
N GLU A 49 -4.20 -11.17 -5.34
CA GLU A 49 -4.96 -11.51 -4.16
C GLU A 49 -5.30 -10.27 -3.33
N VAL A 50 -4.33 -9.36 -3.15
CA VAL A 50 -4.52 -8.10 -2.42
C VAL A 50 -5.55 -7.22 -3.13
N ILE A 51 -5.43 -7.07 -4.46
CA ILE A 51 -6.39 -6.27 -5.24
C ILE A 51 -7.83 -6.79 -5.03
N ALA A 52 -8.02 -8.11 -5.19
CA ALA A 52 -9.34 -8.72 -5.02
C ALA A 52 -9.86 -8.50 -3.59
N LYS A 53 -8.99 -8.65 -2.61
CA LYS A 53 -9.33 -8.50 -1.20
C LYS A 53 -9.75 -7.08 -0.85
N VAL A 54 -8.97 -6.08 -1.26
CA VAL A 54 -9.31 -4.68 -0.95
C VAL A 54 -10.58 -4.26 -1.68
N GLN A 55 -10.80 -4.74 -2.90
CA GLN A 55 -12.04 -4.48 -3.61
C GLN A 55 -13.26 -5.05 -2.86
N SER A 56 -13.08 -6.19 -2.19
CA SER A 56 -14.17 -6.81 -1.41
C SER A 56 -14.57 -5.99 -0.18
N TYR A 57 -13.71 -5.10 0.28
CA TYR A 57 -14.01 -4.22 1.42
C TYR A 57 -14.86 -3.01 1.05
N LEU A 58 -15.00 -2.72 -0.24
CA LEU A 58 -15.78 -1.58 -0.70
C LEU A 58 -17.26 -1.74 -0.40
N LYS A 59 -17.88 -0.70 0.12
CA LYS A 59 -19.35 -0.58 0.21
C LYS A 59 -19.90 -0.03 -1.10
N ASP A 60 -19.14 0.82 -1.78
CA ASP A 60 -19.48 1.40 -3.07
C ASP A 60 -18.69 0.69 -4.18
N ALA A 61 -19.36 -0.25 -4.86
CA ALA A 61 -18.74 -1.06 -5.90
C ALA A 61 -18.34 -0.25 -7.14
N THR A 62 -18.82 0.97 -7.29
CA THR A 62 -18.45 1.84 -8.43
C THR A 62 -17.00 2.28 -8.35
N LEU A 63 -16.35 2.12 -7.19
CA LEU A 63 -14.95 2.52 -6.97
C LEU A 63 -13.94 1.39 -7.16
N LYS A 64 -14.37 0.23 -7.65
CA LYS A 64 -13.50 -0.95 -7.81
C LYS A 64 -12.26 -0.68 -8.65
N GLU A 65 -12.44 -0.06 -9.82
CA GLU A 65 -11.34 0.22 -10.74
C GLU A 65 -10.36 1.25 -10.17
N GLU A 66 -10.89 2.32 -9.58
CA GLU A 66 -10.09 3.37 -8.97
C GLU A 66 -9.27 2.84 -7.79
N LEU A 67 -9.88 1.98 -6.97
CA LEU A 67 -9.19 1.36 -5.85
C LEU A 67 -8.08 0.42 -6.32
N ALA A 68 -8.35 -0.39 -7.36
CA ALA A 68 -7.35 -1.28 -7.95
C ALA A 68 -6.14 -0.48 -8.46
N GLU A 69 -6.37 0.60 -9.18
CA GLU A 69 -5.32 1.47 -9.69
C GLU A 69 -4.47 2.08 -8.56
N ALA A 70 -5.14 2.57 -7.51
CA ALA A 70 -4.46 3.13 -6.35
C ALA A 70 -3.58 2.08 -5.67
N TYR A 71 -4.09 0.84 -5.52
CA TYR A 71 -3.34 -0.24 -4.88
C TYR A 71 -2.20 -0.77 -5.74
N GLU A 72 -2.35 -0.79 -7.06
CA GLU A 72 -1.25 -1.13 -7.97
C GLU A 72 -0.08 -0.17 -7.76
N THR A 73 -0.35 1.12 -7.68
CA THR A 73 0.65 2.15 -7.42
C THR A 73 1.25 1.99 -6.02
N LEU A 74 0.41 1.77 -5.02
CA LEU A 74 0.85 1.59 -3.64
C LEU A 74 1.78 0.38 -3.53
N MET A 75 1.44 -0.73 -4.18
CA MET A 75 2.29 -1.93 -4.16
C MET A 75 3.60 -1.72 -4.91
N LYS A 76 3.57 -0.98 -6.01
CA LYS A 76 4.80 -0.62 -6.74
C LYS A 76 5.73 0.21 -5.85
N VAL A 77 5.20 1.25 -5.22
CA VAL A 77 5.95 2.10 -4.29
C VAL A 77 6.52 1.26 -3.13
N SER A 78 5.71 0.34 -2.61
CA SER A 78 6.13 -0.55 -1.51
C SER A 78 7.31 -1.44 -1.92
N LYS A 79 7.27 -2.03 -3.12
CA LYS A 79 8.37 -2.86 -3.63
C LYS A 79 9.64 -2.03 -3.85
N ASP A 80 9.52 -0.85 -4.41
CA ASP A 80 10.65 0.04 -4.63
C ASP A 80 11.30 0.40 -3.28
N TYR A 81 10.48 0.68 -2.28
CA TYR A 81 10.96 1.00 -0.93
C TYR A 81 11.63 -0.21 -0.28
N GLN A 82 11.05 -1.40 -0.42
CA GLN A 82 11.66 -2.64 0.08
C GLN A 82 13.07 -2.85 -0.47
N ARG A 83 13.22 -2.70 -1.78
CA ARG A 83 14.53 -2.84 -2.44
C ARG A 83 15.53 -1.81 -1.93
N LYS A 84 15.09 -0.57 -1.79
CA LYS A 84 15.92 0.52 -1.26
C LYS A 84 16.40 0.22 0.17
N GLN A 85 15.51 -0.26 1.03
CA GLN A 85 15.85 -0.60 2.41
C GLN A 85 16.84 -1.76 2.48
N LEU A 86 16.66 -2.78 1.64
CA LEU A 86 17.58 -3.92 1.59
C LEU A 86 18.98 -3.51 1.12
N GLU A 87 19.08 -2.57 0.18
CA GLU A 87 20.38 -2.04 -0.26
C GLU A 87 21.06 -1.26 0.86
N GLN A 88 20.32 -0.47 1.62
CA GLN A 88 20.87 0.32 2.73
C GLN A 88 21.30 -0.54 3.92
N SER A 89 20.75 -1.73 4.08
CA SER A 89 21.07 -2.61 5.20
C SER A 89 22.35 -3.42 4.98
N ARG A 90 23.05 -3.19 3.87
CA ARG A 90 24.38 -3.76 3.61
C ARG A 90 25.45 -2.93 4.34
#